data_3c8f499c794ddb0ab1c739875bf51709
#
_entry.id   3c8f499c794ddb0ab1c739875bf51709
#
_cell.length_a   1.000
_cell.length_b   1.000
_cell.length_c   1.000
_cell.angle_alpha   90.00
_cell.angle_beta   90.00
_cell.angle_gamma   90.00
#
_symmetry.space_group_name_H-M   'P 1'
#
loop_
_entity.id
_entity.type
_entity.pdbx_description
1 polymer ?
#
loop_
_entity_poly.entity_id
_entity_poly.type
_entity_poly.pdbx_seq_one_letter_code
_entity_poly.pdbx_strand_id
1 'polypeptide(L)'
;MTERRANARPVARNTAQSATRPATRRAAPQGRGGVHHAAPERRYAILKWALLAALAVYTVLVVGANAARDVDFSVIRSAIAAAPGVADLKALDENGFQERMDATPAGCEDWLMVGSDEIMDVSELMIAKADEATLDGLEAAVQKRLEAQLAVFRSYGVNQKDLLEGATLLRRGNYLFYAVGEHADQWEDAFLACIR
;
A
#
# COMPACT_ATOMS: atom_id res chain seq x y z
N MET A 1 -35.99 62.53 -12.73
CA MET A 1 -35.23 63.77 -12.52
C MET A 1 -33.90 63.54 -13.18
N THR A 2 -33.81 63.89 -14.42
CA THR A 2 -33.24 65.17 -14.92
C THR A 2 -31.73 65.11 -14.80
N GLU A 3 -30.93 65.21 -15.79
CA GLU A 3 -30.84 65.78 -17.15
C GLU A 3 -29.34 65.78 -17.51
N ARG A 4 -28.98 65.29 -18.73
CA ARG A 4 -28.58 66.13 -19.88
C ARG A 4 -27.28 66.94 -19.68
N ARG A 5 -26.36 66.93 -20.54
CA ARG A 5 -26.10 67.20 -21.96
C ARG A 5 -24.59 67.25 -22.15
N ALA A 6 -24.03 66.71 -23.12
CA ALA A 6 -23.96 67.05 -24.55
C ALA A 6 -22.87 68.07 -24.94
N ASN A 7 -22.17 67.67 -26.00
CA ASN A 7 -21.59 68.52 -27.05
C ASN A 7 -20.15 69.06 -26.83
N ALA A 8 -19.28 69.15 -27.77
CA ALA A 8 -19.31 69.12 -29.22
C ALA A 8 -17.89 69.07 -29.76
N ARG A 9 -17.75 68.52 -30.95
CA ARG A 9 -16.63 68.81 -31.91
C ARG A 9 -16.64 70.25 -32.37
N PRO A 10 -15.54 70.77 -32.99
CA PRO A 10 -15.19 70.61 -34.41
C PRO A 10 -13.67 70.67 -34.70
N VAL A 11 -13.17 69.95 -35.68
CA VAL A 11 -13.05 70.16 -37.17
C VAL A 11 -11.94 71.18 -37.60
N ALA A 12 -11.09 70.57 -38.43
CA ALA A 12 -10.45 71.08 -39.67
C ALA A 12 -9.06 71.78 -39.51
N ARG A 13 -8.11 71.53 -40.29
CA ARG A 13 -7.86 71.44 -41.76
C ARG A 13 -6.39 71.59 -42.04
N ASN A 14 -5.87 70.71 -42.86
CA ASN A 14 -5.08 70.89 -44.08
C ASN A 14 -3.84 71.76 -44.09
N THR A 15 -2.77 71.23 -44.61
CA THR A 15 -2.15 71.40 -45.93
C THR A 15 -0.71 70.86 -45.90
N ALA A 16 -0.36 69.86 -46.64
CA ALA A 16 0.16 69.72 -48.01
C ALA A 16 1.63 70.09 -48.20
N GLN A 17 2.34 69.21 -48.89
CA GLN A 17 3.52 69.35 -49.76
C GLN A 17 4.87 69.44 -49.08
N SER A 18 5.95 68.79 -49.46
CA SER A 18 6.41 68.29 -50.75
C SER A 18 7.65 67.43 -50.58
N ALA A 19 7.72 66.45 -51.42
CA ALA A 19 8.84 65.76 -52.03
C ALA A 19 10.28 66.06 -51.58
N THR A 20 11.06 65.06 -51.27
CA THR A 20 12.30 64.72 -51.98
C THR A 20 12.79 63.30 -51.60
N ARG A 21 12.88 62.36 -52.54
CA ARG A 21 13.81 61.21 -52.52
C ARG A 21 15.15 61.73 -53.05
N PRO A 22 16.30 61.03 -52.88
CA PRO A 22 16.59 59.67 -52.66
C PRO A 22 17.75 59.39 -51.68
N ALA A 23 17.91 58.17 -51.22
CA ALA A 23 19.20 57.48 -51.16
C ALA A 23 19.02 56.02 -50.63
N THR A 24 19.22 55.11 -51.56
CA THR A 24 19.45 53.71 -51.33
C THR A 24 20.50 53.47 -50.26
N ARG A 25 20.10 52.90 -49.13
CA ARG A 25 21.04 52.27 -48.19
C ARG A 25 20.71 50.79 -48.11
N ARG A 26 21.54 50.00 -48.77
CA ARG A 26 21.62 48.56 -48.76
C ARG A 26 21.60 48.08 -47.31
N ALA A 27 20.51 47.46 -46.88
CA ALA A 27 20.47 46.76 -45.63
C ALA A 27 21.19 45.40 -45.79
N ALA A 28 22.20 45.19 -44.97
CA ALA A 28 22.88 43.94 -44.82
C ALA A 28 21.89 42.86 -44.31
N PRO A 29 22.03 41.61 -44.73
CA PRO A 29 21.20 40.54 -44.17
C PRO A 29 21.63 40.32 -42.72
N GLN A 30 20.75 40.65 -41.76
CA GLN A 30 20.87 40.20 -40.40
C GLN A 30 20.71 38.68 -40.42
N GLY A 31 21.84 38.00 -40.17
CA GLY A 31 21.84 36.59 -39.87
C GLY A 31 20.94 36.34 -38.69
N ARG A 32 19.78 35.72 -38.92
CA ARG A 32 19.01 35.04 -37.89
C ARG A 32 19.86 33.90 -37.36
N GLY A 33 20.63 34.18 -36.32
CA GLY A 33 21.16 33.15 -35.46
C GLY A 33 19.97 32.42 -34.85
N GLY A 34 19.59 31.32 -35.50
CA GLY A 34 18.65 30.39 -34.91
C GLY A 34 19.28 29.81 -33.67
N VAL A 35 18.88 30.33 -32.53
CA VAL A 35 19.13 29.67 -31.26
C VAL A 35 18.29 28.40 -31.33
N HIS A 36 18.92 27.34 -31.76
CA HIS A 36 18.36 25.99 -31.62
C HIS A 36 18.30 25.70 -30.13
N HIS A 37 17.20 26.07 -29.48
CA HIS A 37 16.78 25.48 -28.22
C HIS A 37 16.37 24.03 -28.51
N ALA A 38 17.37 23.21 -28.88
CA ALA A 38 17.19 21.79 -28.99
C ALA A 38 17.19 21.21 -27.57
N ALA A 39 15.98 20.84 -27.17
CA ALA A 39 15.68 19.69 -26.35
C ALA A 39 15.77 19.73 -24.81
N PRO A 40 14.96 20.55 -24.13
CA PRO A 40 14.48 20.08 -22.83
C PRO A 40 13.50 18.89 -23.01
N GLU A 41 12.74 18.84 -24.10
CA GLU A 41 11.71 17.83 -24.34
C GLU A 41 12.23 16.39 -24.43
N ARG A 42 13.35 16.14 -25.07
CA ARG A 42 13.96 14.82 -25.15
C ARG A 42 14.45 14.31 -23.79
N ARG A 43 15.03 15.17 -22.98
CA ARG A 43 15.49 14.81 -21.62
C ARG A 43 14.29 14.52 -20.72
N TYR A 44 13.22 15.30 -20.84
CA TYR A 44 11.96 15.04 -20.12
C TYR A 44 11.30 13.74 -20.58
N ALA A 45 11.30 13.47 -21.87
CA ALA A 45 10.76 12.20 -22.38
C ALA A 45 11.54 10.99 -21.88
N ILE A 46 12.88 11.06 -21.91
CA ILE A 46 13.73 9.99 -21.37
C ILE A 46 13.51 9.80 -19.87
N LEU A 47 13.47 10.89 -19.10
CA LEU A 47 13.22 10.85 -17.66
C LEU A 47 11.84 10.26 -17.34
N LYS A 48 10.81 10.66 -18.09
CA LYS A 48 9.44 10.13 -17.94
C LYS A 48 9.39 8.62 -18.20
N TRP A 49 10.03 8.14 -19.28
CA TRP A 49 10.06 6.73 -19.60
C TRP A 49 10.92 5.93 -18.60
N ALA A 50 12.01 6.50 -18.12
CA ALA A 50 12.83 5.89 -17.06
C ALA A 50 12.03 5.76 -15.75
N LEU A 51 11.26 6.79 -15.39
CA LEU A 51 10.40 6.75 -14.20
C LEU A 51 9.28 5.71 -14.33
N LEU A 52 8.63 5.64 -15.51
CA LEU A 52 7.61 4.64 -15.78
C LEU A 52 8.18 3.21 -15.76
N ALA A 53 9.37 3.00 -16.31
CA ALA A 53 10.06 1.71 -16.26
C ALA A 53 10.42 1.34 -14.81
N ALA A 54 10.96 2.28 -14.02
CA ALA A 54 11.27 2.07 -12.62
C ALA A 54 9.99 1.74 -11.81
N LEU A 55 8.89 2.45 -12.06
CA LEU A 55 7.60 2.16 -11.44
C LEU A 55 7.08 0.77 -11.82
N ALA A 56 7.18 0.40 -13.09
CA ALA A 56 6.77 -0.93 -13.54
C ALA A 56 7.60 -2.04 -12.89
N VAL A 57 8.94 -1.88 -12.83
CA VAL A 57 9.83 -2.82 -12.14
C VAL A 57 9.49 -2.88 -10.65
N TYR A 58 9.29 -1.74 -10.01
CA TYR A 58 8.88 -1.67 -8.60
C TYR A 58 7.56 -2.41 -8.35
N THR A 59 6.56 -2.18 -9.21
CA THR A 59 5.26 -2.87 -9.10
C THR A 59 5.41 -4.38 -9.25
N VAL A 60 6.20 -4.84 -10.24
CA VAL A 60 6.46 -6.28 -10.43
C VAL A 60 7.17 -6.87 -9.22
N LEU A 61 8.15 -6.17 -8.65
CA LEU A 61 8.87 -6.64 -7.46
C LEU A 61 7.95 -6.70 -6.23
N VAL A 62 7.10 -5.69 -6.01
CA VAL A 62 6.15 -5.67 -4.89
C VAL A 62 5.09 -6.74 -5.03
N VAL A 63 4.49 -6.90 -6.21
CA VAL A 63 3.50 -7.96 -6.48
C VAL A 63 4.15 -9.33 -6.36
N GLY A 64 5.36 -9.52 -6.91
CA GLY A 64 6.09 -10.79 -6.82
C GLY A 64 6.51 -11.13 -5.39
N ALA A 65 6.89 -10.14 -4.58
CA ALA A 65 7.24 -10.35 -3.17
C ALA A 65 6.03 -10.75 -2.31
N ASN A 66 4.83 -10.33 -2.71
CA ASN A 66 3.58 -10.67 -2.01
C ASN A 66 2.85 -11.88 -2.62
N ALA A 67 3.32 -12.43 -3.74
CA ALA A 67 2.76 -13.62 -4.32
C ALA A 67 3.05 -14.82 -3.40
N ALA A 68 2.00 -15.53 -3.02
CA ALA A 68 2.10 -16.82 -2.38
C ALA A 68 1.80 -17.90 -3.40
N ARG A 69 2.51 -19.03 -3.33
CA ARG A 69 2.12 -20.21 -4.08
C ARG A 69 0.84 -20.75 -3.50
N ASP A 70 -0.12 -21.06 -4.35
CA ASP A 70 -1.31 -21.77 -3.94
C ASP A 70 -0.94 -23.25 -3.67
N VAL A 71 -1.05 -23.65 -2.42
CA VAL A 71 -0.72 -24.99 -1.95
C VAL A 71 -1.93 -25.65 -1.28
N ASP A 72 -1.96 -26.96 -1.28
CA ASP A 72 -2.94 -27.70 -0.49
C ASP A 72 -2.78 -27.34 0.99
N PHE A 73 -3.85 -26.90 1.63
CA PHE A 73 -3.82 -26.44 3.02
C PHE A 73 -3.39 -27.54 4.01
N SER A 74 -3.55 -28.82 3.63
CA SER A 74 -3.07 -29.96 4.41
C SER A 74 -1.56 -29.97 4.59
N VAL A 75 -0.79 -29.43 3.61
CA VAL A 75 0.67 -29.27 3.71
C VAL A 75 1.02 -28.25 4.79
N ILE A 76 0.33 -27.09 4.79
CA ILE A 76 0.49 -26.06 5.81
C ILE A 76 0.15 -26.64 7.19
N ARG A 77 -0.99 -27.30 7.30
CA ARG A 77 -1.45 -27.93 8.55
C ARG A 77 -0.43 -28.92 9.10
N SER A 78 0.16 -29.74 8.23
CA SER A 78 1.16 -30.74 8.63
C SER A 78 2.48 -30.09 9.06
N ALA A 79 2.92 -29.06 8.34
CA ALA A 79 4.15 -28.31 8.68
C ALA A 79 4.01 -27.59 10.03
N ILE A 80 2.87 -26.95 10.26
CA ILE A 80 2.58 -26.27 11.52
C ILE A 80 2.46 -27.27 12.67
N ALA A 81 1.78 -28.39 12.48
CA ALA A 81 1.66 -29.42 13.53
C ALA A 81 3.02 -30.01 13.96
N ALA A 82 4.03 -29.98 13.07
CA ALA A 82 5.38 -30.41 13.37
C ALA A 82 6.26 -29.31 13.99
N ALA A 83 5.79 -28.05 14.05
CA ALA A 83 6.56 -26.92 14.57
C ALA A 83 6.61 -26.96 16.11
N PRO A 84 7.67 -26.42 16.71
CA PRO A 84 7.88 -26.44 18.17
C PRO A 84 6.73 -25.76 18.93
N GLY A 85 6.30 -26.37 20.04
CA GLY A 85 5.28 -25.82 20.93
C GLY A 85 3.84 -25.89 20.41
N VAL A 86 3.61 -26.22 19.13
CA VAL A 86 2.23 -26.34 18.59
C VAL A 86 1.49 -27.53 19.19
N ALA A 87 2.20 -28.62 19.51
CA ALA A 87 1.59 -29.78 20.11
C ALA A 87 0.98 -29.53 21.51
N ASP A 88 1.42 -28.48 22.17
CA ASP A 88 0.92 -28.08 23.48
C ASP A 88 -0.30 -27.15 23.37
N LEU A 89 -0.61 -26.68 22.17
CA LEU A 89 -1.76 -25.84 21.89
C LEU A 89 -2.96 -26.69 21.46
N LYS A 90 -4.13 -26.23 21.85
CA LYS A 90 -5.40 -26.87 21.49
C LYS A 90 -5.91 -26.36 20.13
N ALA A 91 -6.27 -27.28 19.26
CA ALA A 91 -6.99 -26.93 18.04
C ALA A 91 -8.39 -26.41 18.37
N LEU A 92 -8.74 -25.27 17.80
CA LEU A 92 -10.04 -24.65 17.97
C LEU A 92 -10.97 -25.03 16.81
N ASP A 93 -12.22 -25.28 17.16
CA ASP A 93 -13.32 -25.38 16.21
C ASP A 93 -13.87 -23.99 15.83
N GLU A 94 -14.90 -23.95 15.00
CA GLU A 94 -15.53 -22.70 14.56
C GLU A 94 -16.05 -21.85 15.73
N ASN A 95 -16.61 -22.49 16.76
CA ASN A 95 -17.08 -21.79 17.94
C ASN A 95 -15.92 -21.18 18.73
N GLY A 96 -14.85 -21.94 18.94
CA GLY A 96 -13.65 -21.46 19.59
C GLY A 96 -12.95 -20.34 18.81
N PHE A 97 -12.95 -20.42 17.47
CA PHE A 97 -12.48 -19.36 16.62
C PHE A 97 -13.31 -18.07 16.84
N GLN A 98 -14.64 -18.19 16.76
CA GLN A 98 -15.55 -17.06 16.92
C GLN A 98 -15.44 -16.42 18.31
N GLU A 99 -15.34 -17.24 19.34
CA GLU A 99 -15.19 -16.77 20.72
C GLU A 99 -13.89 -15.99 20.90
N ARG A 100 -12.79 -16.43 20.28
CA ARG A 100 -11.49 -15.77 20.41
C ARG A 100 -11.35 -14.55 19.52
N MET A 101 -11.79 -14.60 18.28
CA MET A 101 -11.56 -13.55 17.28
C MET A 101 -12.70 -12.54 17.17
N ASP A 102 -13.86 -12.81 17.81
CA ASP A 102 -15.10 -12.04 17.59
C ASP A 102 -15.42 -11.91 16.07
N ALA A 103 -15.11 -12.97 15.31
CA ALA A 103 -15.26 -13.08 13.87
C ALA A 103 -15.56 -14.55 13.50
N THR A 104 -16.18 -14.76 12.33
CA THR A 104 -16.45 -16.09 11.83
C THR A 104 -15.48 -16.49 10.72
N PRO A 105 -14.98 -17.73 10.67
CA PRO A 105 -14.18 -18.24 9.56
C PRO A 105 -15.01 -18.69 8.37
N ALA A 106 -16.34 -18.52 8.37
CA ALA A 106 -17.25 -19.07 7.36
C ALA A 106 -16.96 -18.59 5.91
N GLY A 107 -16.25 -17.47 5.74
CA GLY A 107 -15.81 -16.96 4.43
C GLY A 107 -14.46 -17.51 3.97
N CYS A 108 -13.77 -18.32 4.79
CA CYS A 108 -12.50 -18.91 4.43
C CYS A 108 -12.67 -20.15 3.54
N GLU A 109 -11.76 -20.34 2.59
CA GLU A 109 -11.62 -21.58 1.85
C GLU A 109 -11.13 -22.69 2.79
N ASP A 110 -10.12 -22.34 3.59
CA ASP A 110 -9.53 -23.17 4.64
C ASP A 110 -9.00 -22.28 5.78
N TRP A 111 -8.92 -22.87 6.96
CA TRP A 111 -8.36 -22.20 8.12
C TRP A 111 -7.84 -23.20 9.16
N LEU A 112 -6.95 -22.73 9.99
CA LEU A 112 -6.40 -23.40 11.17
C LEU A 112 -6.30 -22.37 12.28
N MET A 113 -6.77 -22.73 13.47
CA MET A 113 -6.51 -21.97 14.68
C MET A 113 -6.17 -22.91 15.83
N VAL A 114 -5.08 -22.61 16.50
CA VAL A 114 -4.67 -23.27 17.73
C VAL A 114 -4.39 -22.22 18.81
N GLY A 115 -4.56 -22.55 20.05
CA GLY A 115 -4.28 -21.63 21.13
C GLY A 115 -4.23 -22.34 22.48
N SER A 116 -3.58 -21.72 23.46
CA SER A 116 -3.51 -22.24 24.82
C SER A 116 -4.87 -22.16 25.51
N ASP A 117 -5.17 -23.16 26.33
CA ASP A 117 -6.31 -23.17 27.27
C ASP A 117 -5.93 -22.62 28.64
N GLU A 118 -4.67 -22.29 28.88
CA GLU A 118 -4.20 -21.74 30.14
C GLU A 118 -4.54 -20.24 30.26
N ILE A 119 -5.05 -19.83 31.43
CA ILE A 119 -5.58 -18.47 31.65
C ILE A 119 -4.50 -17.37 31.45
N MET A 120 -3.25 -17.70 31.77
CA MET A 120 -2.13 -16.73 31.71
C MET A 120 -1.26 -16.94 30.47
N ASP A 121 -1.55 -17.90 29.62
CA ASP A 121 -0.82 -18.11 28.38
C ASP A 121 -1.55 -17.44 27.21
N VAL A 122 -0.82 -16.60 26.49
CA VAL A 122 -1.33 -15.85 25.32
C VAL A 122 -0.96 -16.50 24.00
N SER A 123 -0.36 -17.70 24.05
CA SER A 123 0.10 -18.41 22.87
C SER A 123 -1.06 -18.83 21.97
N GLU A 124 -1.06 -18.34 20.76
CA GLU A 124 -2.06 -18.66 19.74
C GLU A 124 -1.50 -18.48 18.34
N LEU A 125 -2.02 -19.26 17.41
CA LEU A 125 -1.68 -19.23 16.00
C LEU A 125 -2.96 -19.34 15.17
N MET A 126 -3.12 -18.50 14.17
CA MET A 126 -4.17 -18.57 13.17
C MET A 126 -3.57 -18.48 11.76
N ILE A 127 -4.04 -19.37 10.87
CA ILE A 127 -3.78 -19.27 9.43
C ILE A 127 -5.12 -19.38 8.74
N ALA A 128 -5.43 -18.44 7.87
CA ALA A 128 -6.65 -18.45 7.06
C ALA A 128 -6.30 -18.28 5.58
N LYS A 129 -7.01 -19.00 4.71
CA LYS A 129 -7.00 -18.86 3.28
C LYS A 129 -8.36 -18.37 2.82
N ALA A 130 -8.43 -17.21 2.19
CA ALA A 130 -9.69 -16.61 1.79
C ALA A 130 -9.50 -15.54 0.70
N ASP A 131 -10.61 -14.98 0.23
CA ASP A 131 -10.60 -13.79 -0.60
C ASP A 131 -10.15 -12.53 0.18
N GLU A 132 -9.85 -11.47 -0.58
CA GLU A 132 -9.32 -10.22 -0.03
C GLU A 132 -10.24 -9.60 1.03
N ALA A 133 -11.54 -9.56 0.78
CA ALA A 133 -12.51 -8.92 1.68
C ALA A 133 -12.64 -9.70 3.01
N THR A 134 -12.63 -11.02 2.95
CA THR A 134 -12.65 -11.88 4.13
C THR A 134 -11.35 -11.72 4.94
N LEU A 135 -10.20 -11.68 4.28
CA LEU A 135 -8.91 -11.47 4.96
C LEU A 135 -8.82 -10.09 5.60
N ASP A 136 -9.34 -9.03 4.99
CA ASP A 136 -9.39 -7.68 5.58
C ASP A 136 -10.21 -7.70 6.89
N GLY A 137 -11.34 -8.41 6.89
CA GLY A 137 -12.18 -8.57 8.09
C GLY A 137 -11.46 -9.32 9.21
N LEU A 138 -10.77 -10.41 8.87
CA LEU A 138 -10.00 -11.20 9.84
C LEU A 138 -8.78 -10.42 10.38
N GLU A 139 -8.08 -9.68 9.54
CA GLU A 139 -6.96 -8.82 9.96
C GLU A 139 -7.42 -7.78 10.97
N ALA A 140 -8.56 -7.12 10.72
CA ALA A 140 -9.15 -6.18 11.66
C ALA A 140 -9.56 -6.86 12.99
N ALA A 141 -10.08 -8.09 12.93
CA ALA A 141 -10.43 -8.87 14.13
C ALA A 141 -9.18 -9.22 14.96
N VAL A 142 -8.09 -9.65 14.31
CA VAL A 142 -6.80 -9.90 14.96
C VAL A 142 -6.26 -8.66 15.64
N GLN A 143 -6.25 -7.51 14.97
CA GLN A 143 -5.78 -6.25 15.53
C GLN A 143 -6.59 -5.86 16.76
N LYS A 144 -7.92 -5.94 16.69
CA LYS A 144 -8.81 -5.68 17.83
C LYS A 144 -8.53 -6.61 19.01
N ARG A 145 -8.28 -7.90 18.73
CA ARG A 145 -7.93 -8.88 19.77
C ARG A 145 -6.59 -8.54 20.44
N LEU A 146 -5.56 -8.25 19.66
CA LEU A 146 -4.24 -7.85 20.18
C LEU A 146 -4.33 -6.63 21.09
N GLU A 147 -5.07 -5.59 20.65
CA GLU A 147 -5.29 -4.40 21.46
C GLU A 147 -5.99 -4.72 22.78
N ALA A 148 -7.01 -5.57 22.75
CA ALA A 148 -7.74 -5.99 23.94
C ALA A 148 -6.85 -6.77 24.91
N GLN A 149 -6.06 -7.73 24.41
CA GLN A 149 -5.12 -8.51 25.23
C GLN A 149 -4.00 -7.62 25.83
N LEU A 150 -3.40 -6.73 25.03
CA LEU A 150 -2.41 -5.77 25.50
C LEU A 150 -2.98 -4.85 26.59
N ALA A 151 -4.24 -4.44 26.49
CA ALA A 151 -4.90 -3.65 27.52
C ALA A 151 -5.05 -4.43 28.83
N VAL A 152 -5.36 -5.73 28.76
CA VAL A 152 -5.46 -6.61 29.93
C VAL A 152 -4.10 -6.77 30.61
N PHE A 153 -3.04 -7.06 29.86
CA PHE A 153 -1.71 -7.35 30.42
C PHE A 153 -0.84 -6.12 30.66
N ARG A 154 -1.33 -4.90 30.42
CA ARG A 154 -0.57 -3.65 30.53
C ARG A 154 0.08 -3.45 31.91
N SER A 155 -0.61 -3.83 32.99
CA SER A 155 -0.21 -3.53 34.36
C SER A 155 0.31 -4.74 35.15
N TYR A 156 0.13 -5.95 34.61
CA TYR A 156 0.62 -7.20 35.21
C TYR A 156 0.96 -8.17 34.07
N GLY A 157 1.79 -9.10 34.18
CA GLY A 157 2.09 -10.03 33.09
C GLY A 157 3.08 -9.46 32.08
N VAL A 158 4.26 -9.10 32.56
CA VAL A 158 5.34 -8.55 31.71
C VAL A 158 5.66 -9.48 30.57
N ASN A 159 5.80 -10.78 30.80
CA ASN A 159 6.10 -11.78 29.77
C ASN A 159 4.99 -11.86 28.73
N GLN A 160 3.72 -11.84 29.16
CA GLN A 160 2.57 -11.88 28.23
C GLN A 160 2.52 -10.63 27.34
N LYS A 161 2.80 -9.48 27.96
CA LYS A 161 2.88 -8.22 27.20
C LYS A 161 3.98 -8.27 26.14
N ASP A 162 5.17 -8.76 26.50
CA ASP A 162 6.30 -8.85 25.58
C ASP A 162 5.99 -9.82 24.42
N LEU A 163 5.33 -10.96 24.69
CA LEU A 163 4.86 -11.87 23.64
C LEU A 163 3.82 -11.23 22.72
N LEU A 164 2.86 -10.49 23.28
CA LEU A 164 1.84 -9.79 22.52
C LEU A 164 2.42 -8.63 21.68
N GLU A 165 3.40 -7.90 22.20
CA GLU A 165 4.13 -6.86 21.45
C GLU A 165 4.99 -7.47 20.32
N GLY A 166 5.43 -8.72 20.50
CA GLY A 166 6.14 -9.52 19.48
C GLY A 166 5.22 -10.29 18.53
N ALA A 167 3.91 -10.06 18.55
CA ALA A 167 2.98 -10.78 17.71
C ALA A 167 3.29 -10.60 16.21
N THR A 168 3.26 -11.69 15.47
CA THR A 168 3.40 -11.67 14.02
C THR A 168 2.04 -11.63 13.34
N LEU A 169 1.82 -10.66 12.48
CA LEU A 169 0.67 -10.57 11.59
C LEU A 169 1.17 -10.36 10.17
N LEU A 170 0.94 -11.33 9.32
CA LEU A 170 1.50 -11.37 7.97
C LEU A 170 0.42 -11.73 6.94
N ARG A 171 0.35 -10.96 5.86
CA ARG A 171 -0.47 -11.28 4.69
C ARG A 171 0.39 -11.65 3.49
N ARG A 172 0.08 -12.78 2.85
CA ARG A 172 0.75 -13.27 1.65
C ARG A 172 -0.26 -13.85 0.67
N GLY A 173 -0.47 -13.18 -0.45
CA GLY A 173 -1.48 -13.59 -1.42
C GLY A 173 -2.86 -13.71 -0.79
N ASN A 174 -3.44 -14.89 -0.88
CA ASN A 174 -4.73 -15.25 -0.29
C ASN A 174 -4.63 -15.88 1.11
N TYR A 175 -3.50 -15.71 1.80
CA TYR A 175 -3.30 -16.19 3.16
C TYR A 175 -3.11 -15.04 4.15
N LEU A 176 -3.67 -15.22 5.33
CA LEU A 176 -3.41 -14.43 6.53
C LEU A 176 -2.80 -15.36 7.59
N PHE A 177 -1.67 -14.96 8.12
CA PHE A 177 -0.97 -15.62 9.21
C PHE A 177 -0.93 -14.69 10.42
N TYR A 178 -1.27 -15.21 11.58
CA TYR A 178 -1.17 -14.53 12.85
C TYR A 178 -0.63 -15.48 13.91
N ALA A 179 0.33 -15.02 14.70
CA ALA A 179 0.91 -15.83 15.77
C ALA A 179 1.35 -14.96 16.95
N VAL A 180 1.13 -15.46 18.15
CA VAL A 180 1.66 -14.97 19.42
C VAL A 180 2.24 -16.16 20.17
N GLY A 181 3.44 -16.04 20.72
CA GLY A 181 4.06 -17.08 21.52
C GLY A 181 5.58 -17.08 21.40
N GLU A 182 6.25 -17.84 22.24
CA GLU A 182 7.73 -17.94 22.25
C GLU A 182 8.30 -18.51 20.96
N HIS A 183 7.51 -19.25 20.19
CA HIS A 183 7.90 -19.90 18.93
C HIS A 183 7.26 -19.27 17.70
N ALA A 184 6.67 -18.08 17.81
CA ALA A 184 5.94 -17.42 16.72
C ALA A 184 6.79 -17.27 15.45
N ASP A 185 8.08 -16.91 15.57
CA ASP A 185 9.00 -16.79 14.44
C ASP A 185 9.21 -18.14 13.73
N GLN A 186 9.29 -19.23 14.49
CA GLN A 186 9.49 -20.58 13.93
C GLN A 186 8.21 -21.06 13.21
N TRP A 187 7.05 -20.66 13.70
CA TRP A 187 5.77 -20.94 13.06
C TRP A 187 5.62 -20.15 11.75
N GLU A 188 6.05 -18.88 11.76
CA GLU A 188 6.10 -18.06 10.56
C GLU A 188 7.02 -18.67 9.51
N ASP A 189 8.24 -19.07 9.89
CA ASP A 189 9.20 -19.72 9.00
C ASP A 189 8.64 -21.02 8.40
N ALA A 190 8.00 -21.85 9.20
CA ALA A 190 7.35 -23.08 8.75
C ALA A 190 6.23 -22.80 7.74
N PHE A 191 5.39 -21.80 8.01
CA PHE A 191 4.35 -21.35 7.10
C PHE A 191 4.92 -20.83 5.78
N LEU A 192 5.89 -19.90 5.86
CA LEU A 192 6.52 -19.30 4.69
C LEU A 192 7.26 -20.32 3.82
N ALA A 193 7.83 -21.37 4.42
CA ALA A 193 8.46 -22.44 3.67
C ALA A 193 7.47 -23.23 2.80
N CYS A 194 6.19 -23.29 3.19
CA CYS A 194 5.15 -23.95 2.41
C CYS A 194 4.71 -23.14 1.18
N ILE A 195 4.61 -21.82 1.30
CA ILE A 195 3.98 -20.94 0.32
C ILE A 195 4.95 -20.15 -0.59
N ARG A 196 6.26 -20.38 -0.42
CA ARG A 196 7.32 -19.78 -1.27
C ARG A 196 7.46 -20.42 -2.64
#